data_436a15904257c00eae8ec5e54f157c6e
#
_entry.id   436a15904257c00eae8ec5e54f157c6e
#
_cell.length_a   1.000
_cell.length_b   1.000
_cell.length_c   1.000
_cell.angle_alpha   90.00
_cell.angle_beta   90.00
_cell.angle_gamma   90.00
#
_symmetry.space_group_name_H-M   'P 1'
#
loop_
_entity.id
_entity.type
_entity.pdbx_description
1 polymer ?
#
loop_
_entity_poly.entity_id
_entity_poly.type
_entity_poly.pdbx_seq_one_letter_code
_entity_poly.pdbx_strand_id
1 'polypeptide(L)'
;MARGRRLKSYLDYENALGDGIGVGYGQSYQPWLRAQDVKSRGNRSIVFGLKTFRNHHLLSSVESNFFYLAEFNDSVIDIREQFPLFPLRLTQQIANHLHFQHPMVRGVRGVPVEVLNVMTTDFLLTLRTPEGGLRYKAIAVKHNESIPEREAQKLEIERMFWQLIDVEFQIYVGSELNNVVGKNICWA
;
A
#
# COMPACT_ATOMS: atom_id res chain seq x y z
N MET A 1 -13.16 12.19 -17.96
CA MET A 1 -12.57 11.77 -16.67
C MET A 1 -12.63 10.25 -16.61
N ALA A 2 -11.52 9.57 -16.36
CA ALA A 2 -11.53 8.11 -16.22
C ALA A 2 -12.34 7.73 -14.98
N ARG A 3 -13.29 6.81 -15.17
CA ARG A 3 -14.15 6.29 -14.09
C ARG A 3 -13.26 5.54 -13.09
N GLY A 4 -13.43 5.82 -11.79
CA GLY A 4 -12.71 5.09 -10.73
C GLY A 4 -12.98 3.59 -10.77
N ARG A 5 -12.06 2.77 -10.25
CA ARG A 5 -12.25 1.32 -10.14
C ARG A 5 -13.42 1.00 -9.23
N ARG A 6 -14.22 0.02 -9.64
CA ARG A 6 -15.28 -0.52 -8.79
C ARG A 6 -14.72 -1.70 -8.01
N LEU A 7 -14.54 -1.53 -6.70
CA LEU A 7 -14.01 -2.54 -5.76
C LEU A 7 -14.98 -2.65 -4.57
N LYS A 8 -16.20 -3.20 -4.82
CA LYS A 8 -17.30 -3.21 -3.85
C LYS A 8 -17.90 -4.58 -3.60
N SER A 9 -17.45 -5.60 -4.32
CA SER A 9 -17.92 -6.98 -4.20
C SER A 9 -16.77 -7.95 -4.42
N TYR A 10 -16.93 -9.20 -3.99
CA TYR A 10 -15.94 -10.25 -4.25
C TYR A 10 -15.74 -10.48 -5.75
N LEU A 11 -16.78 -10.39 -6.56
CA LEU A 11 -16.69 -10.47 -8.02
C LEU A 11 -15.86 -9.31 -8.61
N ASP A 12 -16.02 -8.09 -8.07
CA ASP A 12 -15.16 -6.97 -8.48
C ASP A 12 -13.68 -7.26 -8.17
N TYR A 13 -13.37 -7.94 -7.06
CA TYR A 13 -12.00 -8.32 -6.68
C TYR A 13 -11.43 -9.40 -7.61
N GLU A 14 -12.21 -10.44 -7.92
CA GLU A 14 -11.83 -11.50 -8.86
C GLU A 14 -11.52 -10.91 -10.24
N ASN A 15 -12.40 -10.05 -10.76
CA ASN A 15 -12.19 -9.36 -12.02
C ASN A 15 -10.92 -8.48 -11.99
N ALA A 16 -10.71 -7.73 -10.91
CA ALA A 16 -9.52 -6.89 -10.75
C ALA A 16 -8.22 -7.72 -10.77
N LEU A 17 -8.20 -8.85 -10.06
CA LEU A 17 -7.05 -9.76 -10.06
C LEU A 17 -6.85 -10.39 -11.45
N GLY A 18 -7.93 -10.78 -12.13
CA GLY A 18 -7.90 -11.29 -13.51
C GLY A 18 -7.34 -10.28 -14.51
N ASP A 19 -7.61 -8.99 -14.29
CA ASP A 19 -7.06 -7.88 -15.08
C ASP A 19 -5.62 -7.51 -14.68
N GLY A 20 -4.98 -8.25 -13.76
CA GLY A 20 -3.60 -8.02 -13.33
C GLY A 20 -3.45 -6.92 -12.28
N ILE A 21 -4.54 -6.43 -11.67
CA ILE A 21 -4.48 -5.39 -10.63
C ILE A 21 -4.00 -5.99 -9.31
N GLY A 22 -3.00 -5.39 -8.71
CA GLY A 22 -2.37 -5.86 -7.46
C GLY A 22 -1.40 -7.03 -7.66
N VAL A 23 -1.11 -7.41 -8.90
CA VAL A 23 -0.20 -8.51 -9.26
C VAL A 23 0.93 -8.02 -10.17
N GLY A 24 1.99 -8.84 -10.27
CA GLY A 24 3.14 -8.50 -11.10
C GLY A 24 4.22 -7.72 -10.36
N TYR A 25 5.17 -7.20 -11.14
CA TYR A 25 6.33 -6.43 -10.65
C TYR A 25 6.83 -5.48 -11.74
N GLY A 26 7.68 -4.51 -11.35
CA GLY A 26 8.26 -3.54 -12.27
C GLY A 26 7.20 -2.81 -13.08
N GLN A 27 7.42 -2.70 -14.39
CA GLN A 27 6.54 -1.99 -15.30
C GLN A 27 5.13 -2.58 -15.41
N SER A 28 4.97 -3.90 -15.21
CA SER A 28 3.68 -4.58 -15.34
C SER A 28 2.78 -4.44 -14.10
N TYR A 29 3.33 -4.03 -12.95
CA TYR A 29 2.54 -3.92 -11.74
C TYR A 29 1.52 -2.79 -11.82
N GLN A 30 0.29 -3.08 -11.41
CA GLN A 30 -0.78 -2.10 -11.25
C GLN A 30 -1.24 -2.04 -9.79
N PRO A 31 -1.20 -0.86 -9.11
CA PRO A 31 -1.59 -0.77 -7.71
C PRO A 31 -3.07 -1.07 -7.52
N TRP A 32 -3.44 -1.62 -6.36
CA TRP A 32 -4.84 -1.91 -6.03
C TRP A 32 -5.69 -0.64 -5.99
N LEU A 33 -5.17 0.42 -5.35
CA LEU A 33 -5.80 1.74 -5.29
C LEU A 33 -4.99 2.75 -6.10
N ARG A 34 -5.68 3.57 -6.89
CA ARG A 34 -5.06 4.68 -7.64
C ARG A 34 -5.43 6.01 -7.02
N ALA A 35 -4.67 7.05 -7.32
CA ALA A 35 -4.91 8.40 -6.82
C ALA A 35 -6.33 8.92 -7.10
N GLN A 36 -6.96 8.52 -8.22
CA GLN A 36 -8.33 8.88 -8.57
C GLN A 36 -9.41 8.02 -7.89
N ASP A 37 -9.06 6.85 -7.35
CA ASP A 37 -10.02 5.93 -6.76
C ASP A 37 -10.38 6.30 -5.30
N VAL A 38 -9.50 7.05 -4.64
CA VAL A 38 -9.61 7.40 -3.21
C VAL A 38 -9.96 8.87 -3.02
N LYS A 39 -11.00 9.14 -2.22
CA LYS A 39 -11.31 10.49 -1.75
C LYS A 39 -10.39 10.81 -0.56
N SER A 40 -9.18 11.25 -0.82
CA SER A 40 -8.24 11.70 0.19
C SER A 40 -8.38 13.19 0.49
N ARG A 41 -8.16 13.59 1.75
CA ARG A 41 -8.00 15.01 2.14
C ARG A 41 -6.57 15.51 1.91
N GLY A 42 -5.60 14.60 1.63
CA GLY A 42 -4.20 14.92 1.40
C GLY A 42 -3.83 15.16 -0.06
N ASN A 43 -2.64 15.69 -0.29
CA ASN A 43 -2.08 15.85 -1.63
C ASN A 43 -1.75 14.49 -2.23
N ARG A 44 -2.46 14.15 -3.29
CA ARG A 44 -2.20 12.95 -4.10
C ARG A 44 -1.32 13.32 -5.27
N SER A 45 -0.41 12.44 -5.64
CA SER A 45 0.46 12.65 -6.80
C SER A 45 0.54 11.41 -7.67
N ILE A 46 0.90 11.63 -8.92
CA ILE A 46 1.28 10.59 -9.86
C ILE A 46 2.70 10.91 -10.27
N VAL A 47 3.64 10.01 -9.97
CA VAL A 47 5.07 10.20 -10.20
C VAL A 47 5.59 9.08 -11.08
N PHE A 48 6.37 9.42 -12.10
CA PHE A 48 7.03 8.41 -12.92
C PHE A 48 8.25 7.85 -12.18
N GLY A 49 8.29 6.52 -12.01
CA GLY A 49 9.39 5.81 -11.37
C GLY A 49 10.44 5.37 -12.37
N LEU A 50 11.70 5.74 -12.13
CA LEU A 50 12.83 5.40 -13.00
C LEU A 50 13.21 3.93 -12.87
N LYS A 51 13.09 3.33 -11.67
CA LYS A 51 13.39 1.91 -11.43
C LYS A 51 12.37 0.97 -12.05
N THR A 52 11.11 1.39 -12.09
CA THR A 52 9.98 0.53 -12.50
C THR A 52 9.45 0.87 -13.88
N PHE A 53 9.84 2.00 -14.47
CA PHE A 53 9.38 2.53 -15.76
C PHE A 53 7.85 2.63 -15.87
N ARG A 54 7.19 3.06 -14.78
CA ARG A 54 5.74 3.27 -14.73
C ARG A 54 5.35 4.45 -13.84
N ASN A 55 4.10 4.88 -13.96
CA ASN A 55 3.53 5.88 -13.07
C ASN A 55 3.10 5.23 -11.73
N HIS A 56 3.56 5.79 -10.62
CA HIS A 56 3.16 5.44 -9.27
C HIS A 56 2.04 6.35 -8.77
N HIS A 57 1.05 5.78 -8.10
CA HIS A 57 -0.09 6.48 -7.53
C HIS A 57 0.09 6.65 -6.01
N LEU A 58 0.51 7.83 -5.59
CA LEU A 58 0.80 8.15 -4.20
C LEU A 58 -0.38 8.92 -3.59
N LEU A 59 -0.87 8.47 -2.46
CA LEU A 59 -2.13 8.95 -1.87
C LEU A 59 -1.93 10.06 -0.84
N SER A 60 -0.68 10.37 -0.49
CA SER A 60 -0.31 11.44 0.43
C SER A 60 1.06 12.03 0.12
N SER A 61 1.35 13.22 0.65
CA SER A 61 2.68 13.84 0.55
C SER A 61 3.77 13.04 1.27
N VAL A 62 3.44 12.35 2.37
CA VAL A 62 4.40 11.50 3.09
C VAL A 62 4.74 10.25 2.28
N GLU A 63 3.76 9.65 1.60
CA GLU A 63 4.04 8.58 0.64
C GLU A 63 4.93 9.07 -0.51
N SER A 64 4.72 10.29 -1.02
CA SER A 64 5.58 10.88 -2.06
C SER A 64 7.01 11.03 -1.58
N ASN A 65 7.22 11.54 -0.36
CA ASN A 65 8.55 11.67 0.22
C ASN A 65 9.22 10.30 0.40
N PHE A 66 8.50 9.31 0.92
CA PHE A 66 9.02 7.95 1.08
C PHE A 66 9.36 7.31 -0.29
N PHE A 67 8.51 7.51 -1.30
CA PHE A 67 8.74 7.02 -2.65
C PHE A 67 10.10 7.49 -3.19
N TYR A 68 10.41 8.78 -3.07
CA TYR A 68 11.71 9.31 -3.52
C TYR A 68 12.88 8.70 -2.73
N LEU A 69 12.75 8.51 -1.42
CA LEU A 69 13.79 7.83 -0.64
C LEU A 69 14.02 6.39 -1.13
N ALA A 70 12.95 5.66 -1.47
CA ALA A 70 13.04 4.31 -2.01
C ALA A 70 13.59 4.30 -3.45
N GLU A 71 13.17 5.26 -4.28
CA GLU A 71 13.61 5.38 -5.67
C GLU A 71 15.13 5.62 -5.79
N PHE A 72 15.70 6.44 -4.89
CA PHE A 72 17.13 6.74 -4.89
C PHE A 72 17.98 5.78 -4.04
N ASN A 73 17.39 4.79 -3.41
CA ASN A 73 18.13 3.77 -2.65
C ASN A 73 18.62 2.65 -3.59
N ASP A 74 19.94 2.48 -3.73
CA ASP A 74 20.55 1.53 -4.66
C ASP A 74 20.18 0.07 -4.40
N SER A 75 19.87 -0.30 -3.15
CA SER A 75 19.43 -1.66 -2.83
C SER A 75 17.98 -1.95 -3.25
N VAL A 76 17.15 -0.92 -3.45
CA VAL A 76 15.76 -1.09 -3.91
C VAL A 76 15.75 -1.28 -5.42
N ILE A 77 15.16 -2.39 -5.87
CA ILE A 77 15.05 -2.74 -7.29
C ILE A 77 13.62 -2.74 -7.83
N ASP A 78 12.62 -2.79 -6.94
CA ASP A 78 11.20 -2.68 -7.32
C ASP A 78 10.39 -2.02 -6.19
N ILE A 79 9.41 -1.22 -6.58
CA ILE A 79 8.52 -0.48 -5.68
C ILE A 79 7.09 -0.75 -6.11
N ARG A 80 6.28 -1.36 -5.24
CA ARG A 80 4.87 -1.66 -5.49
C ARG A 80 4.01 -0.95 -4.46
N GLU A 81 3.44 0.18 -4.84
CA GLU A 81 2.55 0.96 -3.97
C GLU A 81 1.16 0.33 -3.89
N GLN A 82 0.44 0.57 -2.80
CA GLN A 82 -0.91 0.10 -2.53
C GLN A 82 -1.07 -1.40 -2.82
N PHE A 83 -0.13 -2.19 -2.29
CA PHE A 83 -0.07 -3.63 -2.50
C PHE A 83 -1.19 -4.34 -1.72
N PRO A 84 -2.07 -5.12 -2.37
CA PRO A 84 -3.21 -5.74 -1.71
C PRO A 84 -2.81 -6.96 -0.87
N LEU A 85 -3.38 -7.08 0.32
CA LEU A 85 -3.17 -8.21 1.22
C LEU A 85 -4.13 -9.35 0.88
N PHE A 86 -3.69 -10.28 0.05
CA PHE A 86 -4.41 -11.51 -0.27
C PHE A 86 -3.69 -12.75 0.25
N PRO A 87 -4.42 -13.83 0.60
CA PRO A 87 -5.88 -13.97 0.49
C PRO A 87 -6.64 -13.24 1.61
N LEU A 88 -7.81 -12.67 1.29
CA LEU A 88 -8.69 -11.98 2.25
C LEU A 88 -9.02 -12.82 3.49
N ARG A 89 -9.14 -14.13 3.31
CA ARG A 89 -9.40 -15.06 4.43
C ARG A 89 -8.31 -14.98 5.49
N LEU A 90 -7.05 -14.78 5.09
CA LEU A 90 -5.94 -14.67 6.03
C LEU A 90 -6.06 -13.39 6.86
N THR A 91 -6.29 -12.24 6.24
CA THR A 91 -6.46 -10.97 6.97
C THR A 91 -7.68 -11.01 7.91
N GLN A 92 -8.76 -11.69 7.50
CA GLN A 92 -9.93 -11.92 8.36
C GLN A 92 -9.61 -12.82 9.55
N GLN A 93 -8.89 -13.93 9.34
CA GLN A 93 -8.46 -14.83 10.43
C GLN A 93 -7.55 -14.11 11.42
N ILE A 94 -6.63 -13.29 10.95
CA ILE A 94 -5.77 -12.45 11.80
C ILE A 94 -6.63 -11.48 12.62
N ALA A 95 -7.57 -10.78 12.00
CA ALA A 95 -8.45 -9.85 12.70
C ALA A 95 -9.25 -10.56 13.81
N ASN A 96 -9.80 -11.74 13.52
CA ASN A 96 -10.53 -12.57 14.49
C ASN A 96 -9.62 -13.03 15.65
N HIS A 97 -8.39 -13.45 15.35
CA HIS A 97 -7.41 -13.85 16.37
C HIS A 97 -7.04 -12.70 17.31
N LEU A 98 -6.93 -11.50 16.77
CA LEU A 98 -6.64 -10.28 17.53
C LEU A 98 -7.90 -9.68 18.20
N HIS A 99 -9.06 -10.27 18.04
CA HIS A 99 -10.36 -9.72 18.47
C HIS A 99 -10.64 -8.32 17.89
N PHE A 100 -10.16 -8.03 16.67
CA PHE A 100 -10.41 -6.80 15.94
C PHE A 100 -11.47 -7.00 14.88
N GLN A 101 -12.23 -5.94 14.59
CA GLN A 101 -13.16 -5.95 13.47
C GLN A 101 -12.38 -5.76 12.16
N HIS A 102 -12.50 -6.72 11.22
CA HIS A 102 -11.93 -6.54 9.87
C HIS A 102 -12.59 -5.35 9.15
N PRO A 103 -11.84 -4.57 8.35
CA PRO A 103 -12.44 -3.51 7.54
C PRO A 103 -13.47 -4.05 6.57
N MET A 104 -14.62 -3.37 6.48
CA MET A 104 -15.72 -3.73 5.58
C MET A 104 -15.88 -2.68 4.48
N VAL A 105 -16.35 -3.10 3.32
CA VAL A 105 -16.75 -2.18 2.26
C VAL A 105 -17.93 -1.35 2.75
N ARG A 106 -17.88 -0.03 2.58
CA ARG A 106 -19.03 0.83 2.87
C ARG A 106 -20.13 0.54 1.86
N GLY A 107 -21.23 -0.01 2.36
CA GLY A 107 -22.42 -0.33 1.54
C GLY A 107 -22.96 0.88 0.79
N VAL A 108 -23.64 0.63 -0.31
CA VAL A 108 -24.49 1.61 -0.97
C VAL A 108 -25.71 1.81 -0.08
N ARG A 109 -26.19 3.06 0.08
CA ARG A 109 -27.33 3.42 0.93
C ARG A 109 -28.50 2.47 0.69
N GLY A 110 -28.92 1.71 1.71
CA GLY A 110 -30.09 0.81 1.67
C GLY A 110 -29.80 -0.67 1.38
N VAL A 111 -28.56 -1.08 1.13
CA VAL A 111 -28.20 -2.50 0.97
C VAL A 111 -27.14 -2.85 2.02
N PRO A 112 -27.42 -3.79 2.96
CA PRO A 112 -26.37 -4.30 3.84
C PRO A 112 -25.38 -5.10 2.99
N VAL A 113 -24.16 -4.58 2.84
CA VAL A 113 -23.10 -5.27 2.11
C VAL A 113 -22.09 -5.75 3.14
N GLU A 114 -22.07 -7.04 3.40
CA GLU A 114 -21.07 -7.71 4.25
C GLU A 114 -19.91 -8.21 3.41
N VAL A 115 -19.23 -7.27 2.72
CA VAL A 115 -18.06 -7.59 1.94
C VAL A 115 -16.83 -7.09 2.68
N LEU A 116 -15.87 -7.98 2.94
CA LEU A 116 -14.58 -7.62 3.51
C LEU A 116 -13.86 -6.67 2.55
N ASN A 117 -13.34 -5.56 3.08
CA ASN A 117 -12.52 -4.67 2.28
C ASN A 117 -11.11 -5.23 2.12
N VAL A 118 -10.55 -5.18 0.91
CA VAL A 118 -9.15 -5.53 0.69
C VAL A 118 -8.28 -4.48 1.37
N MET A 119 -7.48 -4.92 2.34
CA MET A 119 -6.45 -4.08 2.96
C MET A 119 -5.24 -3.97 2.02
N THR A 120 -4.55 -2.85 2.06
CA THR A 120 -3.33 -2.62 1.27
C THR A 120 -2.19 -2.20 2.18
N THR A 121 -0.97 -2.60 1.84
CA THR A 121 0.27 -2.01 2.33
C THR A 121 0.63 -0.81 1.44
N ASP A 122 1.10 0.28 2.04
CA ASP A 122 1.43 1.49 1.28
C ASP A 122 2.53 1.22 0.25
N PHE A 123 3.59 0.47 0.65
CA PHE A 123 4.64 0.01 -0.27
C PHE A 123 5.11 -1.40 0.06
N LEU A 124 5.25 -2.23 -0.97
CA LEU A 124 6.05 -3.46 -0.91
C LEU A 124 7.29 -3.27 -1.77
N LEU A 125 8.45 -3.23 -1.13
CA LEU A 125 9.75 -3.08 -1.77
C LEU A 125 10.37 -4.44 -2.06
N THR A 126 11.06 -4.56 -3.19
CA THR A 126 12.02 -5.64 -3.45
C THR A 126 13.42 -5.07 -3.33
N LEU A 127 14.23 -5.66 -2.46
CA LEU A 127 15.60 -5.22 -2.20
C LEU A 127 16.59 -6.30 -2.63
N ARG A 128 17.75 -5.84 -3.15
CA ARG A 128 18.90 -6.70 -3.39
C ARG A 128 19.68 -6.84 -2.07
N THR A 129 20.05 -8.06 -1.71
CA THR A 129 20.94 -8.30 -0.57
C THR A 129 22.41 -8.17 -1.00
N PRO A 130 23.35 -7.92 -0.07
CA PRO A 130 24.77 -7.87 -0.39
C PRO A 130 25.30 -9.14 -1.08
N GLU A 131 24.71 -10.29 -0.77
CA GLU A 131 25.04 -11.60 -1.33
C GLU A 131 24.42 -11.83 -2.73
N GLY A 132 23.70 -10.84 -3.28
CA GLY A 132 23.06 -10.90 -4.60
C GLY A 132 21.67 -11.56 -4.61
N GLY A 133 21.13 -11.94 -3.44
CA GLY A 133 19.75 -12.44 -3.29
C GLY A 133 18.71 -11.32 -3.32
N LEU A 134 17.46 -11.69 -3.18
CA LEU A 134 16.33 -10.78 -3.08
C LEU A 134 15.62 -10.96 -1.74
N ARG A 135 15.17 -9.84 -1.16
CA ARG A 135 14.27 -9.83 -0.01
C ARG A 135 13.14 -8.84 -0.21
N TYR A 136 12.03 -9.06 0.46
CA TYR A 136 10.89 -8.15 0.45
C TYR A 136 10.84 -7.36 1.75
N LYS A 137 10.32 -6.14 1.66
CA LYS A 137 10.07 -5.28 2.82
C LYS A 137 8.78 -4.53 2.61
N ALA A 138 7.84 -4.68 3.54
CA ALA A 138 6.57 -3.99 3.54
C ALA A 138 6.66 -2.73 4.41
N ILE A 139 6.13 -1.63 3.90
CA ILE A 139 6.19 -0.32 4.54
C ILE A 139 4.78 0.24 4.67
N ALA A 140 4.37 0.56 5.91
CA ALA A 140 3.23 1.40 6.18
C ALA A 140 3.68 2.84 6.44
N VAL A 141 3.05 3.81 5.80
CA VAL A 141 3.41 5.23 5.89
C VAL A 141 2.42 5.97 6.79
N LYS A 142 2.92 6.73 7.77
CA LYS A 142 2.11 7.53 8.69
C LYS A 142 2.59 8.97 8.75
N HIS A 143 1.65 9.90 8.92
CA HIS A 143 1.98 11.33 9.02
C HIS A 143 2.68 11.69 10.32
N ASN A 144 2.24 11.08 11.44
CA ASN A 144 2.77 11.32 12.77
C ASN A 144 2.75 10.03 13.60
N GLU A 145 3.33 10.08 14.79
CA GLU A 145 3.42 8.94 15.72
C GLU A 145 2.08 8.66 16.42
N SER A 146 1.20 9.66 16.53
CA SER A 146 -0.13 9.49 17.13
C SER A 146 -1.08 8.83 16.12
N ILE A 147 -1.29 7.53 16.29
CA ILE A 147 -2.15 6.73 15.42
C ILE A 147 -3.48 6.48 16.18
N PRO A 148 -4.64 6.84 15.59
CA PRO A 148 -5.93 6.53 16.18
C PRO A 148 -6.11 5.02 16.39
N GLU A 149 -6.79 4.62 17.46
CA GLU A 149 -6.96 3.21 17.84
C GLU A 149 -7.42 2.31 16.68
N ARG A 150 -8.42 2.75 15.92
CA ARG A 150 -8.94 1.99 14.78
C ARG A 150 -7.91 1.81 13.67
N GLU A 151 -7.04 2.78 13.46
CA GLU A 151 -5.94 2.66 12.50
C GLU A 151 -4.81 1.78 13.04
N ALA A 152 -4.52 1.86 14.34
CA ALA A 152 -3.57 0.98 15.00
C ALA A 152 -4.00 -0.49 14.90
N GLN A 153 -5.29 -0.80 15.08
CA GLN A 153 -5.84 -2.15 14.88
C GLN A 153 -5.62 -2.68 13.44
N LYS A 154 -5.86 -1.85 12.44
CA LYS A 154 -5.60 -2.23 11.03
C LYS A 154 -4.11 -2.46 10.79
N LEU A 155 -3.27 -1.59 11.32
CA LEU A 155 -1.82 -1.68 11.19
C LEU A 155 -1.29 -2.97 11.84
N GLU A 156 -1.88 -3.40 12.95
CA GLU A 156 -1.53 -4.66 13.61
C GLU A 156 -1.95 -5.89 12.80
N ILE A 157 -3.12 -5.85 12.14
CA ILE A 157 -3.51 -6.90 11.18
C ILE A 157 -2.51 -6.97 10.03
N GLU A 158 -2.11 -5.83 9.48
CA GLU A 158 -1.14 -5.73 8.39
C GLU A 158 0.25 -6.25 8.82
N ARG A 159 0.73 -5.82 9.99
CA ARG A 159 2.00 -6.29 10.56
C ARG A 159 2.02 -7.81 10.72
N MET A 160 0.96 -8.38 11.31
CA MET A 160 0.85 -9.82 11.53
C MET A 160 0.75 -10.60 10.20
N PHE A 161 0.07 -10.04 9.20
CA PHE A 161 0.02 -10.62 7.86
C PHE A 161 1.43 -10.80 7.28
N TRP A 162 2.25 -9.75 7.30
CA TRP A 162 3.60 -9.79 6.76
C TRP A 162 4.53 -10.69 7.56
N GLN A 163 4.38 -10.69 8.89
CA GLN A 163 5.13 -11.58 9.78
C GLN A 163 4.85 -13.06 9.49
N LEU A 164 3.60 -13.44 9.21
CA LEU A 164 3.22 -14.83 8.93
C LEU A 164 3.81 -15.38 7.62
N ILE A 165 4.17 -14.52 6.69
CA ILE A 165 4.81 -14.90 5.42
C ILE A 165 6.29 -14.52 5.37
N ASP A 166 6.91 -14.26 6.53
CA ASP A 166 8.33 -13.96 6.70
C ASP A 166 8.82 -12.75 5.89
N VAL A 167 7.98 -11.70 5.81
CA VAL A 167 8.33 -10.42 5.19
C VAL A 167 8.52 -9.36 6.27
N GLU A 168 9.66 -8.67 6.23
CA GLU A 168 9.96 -7.55 7.13
C GLU A 168 8.90 -6.46 6.96
N PHE A 169 8.33 -6.01 8.09
CA PHE A 169 7.35 -4.92 8.12
C PHE A 169 7.90 -3.75 8.91
N GLN A 170 7.81 -2.55 8.36
CA GLN A 170 8.26 -1.31 8.99
C GLN A 170 7.22 -0.20 8.85
N ILE A 171 7.08 0.62 9.89
CA ILE A 171 6.30 1.86 9.84
C ILE A 171 7.26 3.01 9.54
N TYR A 172 6.98 3.77 8.49
CA TYR A 172 7.64 5.02 8.18
C TYR A 172 6.79 6.18 8.67
N VAL A 173 7.36 7.00 9.55
CA VAL A 173 6.69 8.21 10.06
C VAL A 173 7.28 9.43 9.39
N GLY A 174 6.43 10.25 8.78
CA GLY A 174 6.84 11.50 8.16
C GLY A 174 7.27 12.51 9.22
N SER A 175 8.58 12.69 9.39
CA SER A 175 9.15 13.77 10.19
C SER A 175 9.50 14.98 9.31
N GLU A 176 9.73 16.15 9.91
CA GLU A 176 10.18 17.34 9.16
C GLU A 176 11.49 17.08 8.42
N LEU A 177 12.44 16.39 9.05
CA LEU A 177 13.73 16.03 8.44
C LEU A 177 13.54 15.12 7.21
N ASN A 178 12.70 14.10 7.34
CA ASN A 178 12.40 13.20 6.21
C ASN A 178 11.68 13.93 5.09
N ASN A 179 10.82 14.89 5.40
CA ASN A 179 10.13 15.73 4.42
C ASN A 179 11.13 16.63 3.65
N VAL A 180 12.13 17.19 4.33
CA VAL A 180 13.17 18.02 3.71
C VAL A 180 14.05 17.17 2.78
N VAL A 181 14.49 15.99 3.24
CA VAL A 181 15.30 15.06 2.42
C VAL A 181 14.51 14.61 1.19
N GLY A 182 13.26 14.17 1.35
CA GLY A 182 12.41 13.77 0.22
C GLY A 182 12.18 14.88 -0.79
N LYS A 183 11.98 16.12 -0.34
CA LYS A 183 11.85 17.28 -1.22
C LYS A 183 13.15 17.60 -1.97
N ASN A 184 14.29 17.57 -1.29
CA ASN A 184 15.59 17.84 -1.92
C ASN A 184 15.91 16.81 -3.02
N ILE A 185 15.61 15.54 -2.79
CA ILE A 185 15.77 14.49 -3.79
C ILE A 185 14.83 14.70 -5.00
N CYS A 186 13.62 15.21 -4.79
CA CYS A 186 12.67 15.50 -5.88
C CYS A 186 13.16 16.59 -6.84
N TRP A 187 14.10 17.46 -6.42
CA TRP A 187 14.65 18.55 -7.22
C TRP A 187 16.03 18.24 -7.83
N ALA A 188 16.59 17.07 -7.53
CA ALA A 188 17.85 16.60 -8.07
C ALA A 188 17.68 15.81 -9.37
#